data_866e6b19d92ea17d7d67d9de0d81186e
#
_entry.id   866e6b19d92ea17d7d67d9de0d81186e
#
_cell.length_a   1.000
_cell.length_b   1.000
_cell.length_c   1.000
_cell.angle_alpha   90.00
_cell.angle_beta   90.00
_cell.angle_gamma   90.00
#
_symmetry.space_group_name_H-M   'P 1'
#
loop_
_entity.id
_entity.type
_entity.pdbx_description
1 polymer ?
#
loop_
_entity_poly.entity_id
_entity_poly.type
_entity_poly.pdbx_seq_one_letter_code
_entity_poly.pdbx_strand_id
1 'polypeptide(L)'
;MKTRAAVAVEAGKPLEIMEVDLDGPRTGEVLVEIMATGICHTDAFTLSGADPEGMFPAILGHEGAGVVREVGPGVTSVEPGDHVIPLYTPECRECEYCLHPKT
;
A
#
# COMPACT_ATOMS: atom_id res chain seq x y z
N MET A 1 3.75 1.23 15.86
CA MET A 1 4.33 2.58 15.78
C MET A 1 3.26 3.58 15.37
N LYS A 2 3.45 4.82 15.68
CA LYS A 2 2.55 5.89 15.27
C LYS A 2 3.04 6.52 13.96
N THR A 3 2.10 6.78 13.02
CA THR A 3 2.41 7.45 11.78
C THR A 3 1.23 8.34 11.36
N ARG A 4 1.47 9.29 10.47
CA ARG A 4 0.39 10.14 9.94
C ARG A 4 -0.04 9.63 8.58
N ALA A 5 -1.33 9.69 8.32
CA ALA A 5 -1.90 9.27 7.06
C ALA A 5 -3.05 10.20 6.64
N ALA A 6 -3.25 10.31 5.33
CA ALA A 6 -4.42 10.94 4.77
C ALA A 6 -5.52 9.87 4.66
N VAL A 7 -6.52 9.97 5.52
CA VAL A 7 -7.56 8.94 5.63
C VAL A 7 -8.84 9.39 4.94
N ALA A 8 -9.35 8.53 4.08
CA ALA A 8 -10.69 8.68 3.50
C ALA A 8 -11.68 8.11 4.51
N VAL A 9 -12.28 8.98 5.31
CA VAL A 9 -13.16 8.57 6.41
C VAL A 9 -14.52 8.12 5.87
N GLU A 10 -15.02 8.81 4.87
CA GLU A 10 -16.32 8.56 4.29
C GLU A 10 -16.33 8.98 2.82
N ALA A 11 -17.13 8.29 2.00
CA ALA A 11 -17.28 8.63 0.59
C ALA A 11 -17.78 10.07 0.40
N GLY A 12 -17.20 10.77 -0.58
CA GLY A 12 -17.59 12.13 -0.95
C GLY A 12 -17.11 13.22 0.00
N LYS A 13 -16.33 12.88 1.04
CA LYS A 13 -15.76 13.85 1.98
C LYS A 13 -14.26 14.05 1.73
N PRO A 14 -13.69 15.23 2.11
CA PRO A 14 -12.26 15.46 2.01
C PRO A 14 -11.46 14.45 2.84
N LEU A 15 -10.24 14.19 2.42
CA LEU A 15 -9.28 13.40 3.20
C LEU A 15 -8.94 14.13 4.50
N GLU A 16 -8.77 13.37 5.56
CA GLU A 16 -8.33 13.90 6.86
C GLU A 16 -6.94 13.39 7.19
N ILE A 17 -6.04 14.29 7.58
CA ILE A 17 -4.72 13.92 8.07
C ILE A 17 -4.86 13.55 9.54
N MET A 18 -4.56 12.31 9.87
CA MET A 18 -4.65 11.83 11.25
C MET A 18 -3.51 10.88 11.60
N GLU A 19 -3.25 10.78 12.90
CA GLU A 19 -2.28 9.82 13.41
C GLU A 19 -2.94 8.45 13.51
N VAL A 20 -2.26 7.44 13.01
CA VAL A 20 -2.73 6.06 13.05
C VAL A 20 -1.67 5.16 13.67
N ASP A 21 -2.10 4.05 14.25
CA ASP A 21 -1.20 3.01 14.72
C ASP A 21 -0.92 2.04 13.56
N LEU A 22 0.36 1.83 13.30
CA LEU A 22 0.81 0.91 12.27
C LEU A 22 1.52 -0.27 12.94
N ASP A 23 1.02 -1.46 12.69
CA ASP A 23 1.66 -2.68 13.17
C ASP A 23 2.96 -2.93 12.43
N GLY A 24 3.89 -3.63 13.08
CA GLY A 24 5.10 -4.10 12.41
C GLY A 24 4.76 -5.13 11.32
N PRO A 25 5.70 -5.42 10.41
CA PRO A 25 5.45 -6.36 9.32
C PRO A 25 5.26 -7.78 9.85
N ARG A 26 4.21 -8.43 9.38
CA ARG A 26 3.91 -9.83 9.66
C ARG A 26 4.63 -10.72 8.65
N THR A 27 4.39 -12.03 8.74
CA THR A 27 4.98 -12.99 7.79
C THR A 27 4.68 -12.59 6.34
N GLY A 28 5.72 -12.46 5.54
CA GLY A 28 5.60 -12.09 4.13
C GLY A 28 5.39 -10.60 3.87
N GLU A 29 5.40 -9.77 4.91
CA GLU A 29 5.19 -8.33 4.80
C GLU A 29 6.47 -7.54 5.02
N VAL A 30 6.50 -6.31 4.52
CA VAL A 30 7.59 -5.37 4.73
C VAL A 30 7.06 -4.03 5.21
N LEU A 31 7.87 -3.34 6.01
CA LEU A 31 7.60 -1.95 6.41
C LEU A 31 8.38 -1.04 5.47
N VAL A 32 7.67 -0.15 4.80
CA VAL A 32 8.26 0.78 3.84
C VAL A 32 8.04 2.21 4.31
N GLU A 33 9.11 2.99 4.35
CA GLU A 33 9.01 4.44 4.55
C GLU A 33 8.75 5.08 3.18
N ILE A 34 7.57 5.64 3.00
CA ILE A 34 7.19 6.28 1.75
C ILE A 34 7.91 7.61 1.60
N MET A 35 8.63 7.76 0.49
CA MET A 35 9.41 8.96 0.18
C MET A 35 8.75 9.82 -0.89
N ALA A 36 7.94 9.21 -1.77
CA ALA A 36 7.24 9.91 -2.83
C ALA A 36 5.98 9.12 -3.21
N THR A 37 4.97 9.81 -3.71
CA THR A 37 3.76 9.17 -4.19
C THR A 37 3.18 9.91 -5.39
N GLY A 38 2.60 9.17 -6.32
CA GLY A 38 1.83 9.72 -7.42
C GLY A 38 0.35 9.81 -7.04
N ILE A 39 -0.41 10.53 -7.86
CA ILE A 39 -1.85 10.65 -7.70
C ILE A 39 -2.52 9.98 -8.89
N CYS A 40 -3.41 9.02 -8.60
CA CYS A 40 -4.14 8.27 -9.61
C CYS A 40 -5.61 8.61 -9.56
N HIS A 41 -6.24 8.70 -10.75
CA HIS A 41 -7.68 8.96 -10.86
C HIS A 41 -8.53 7.89 -10.16
N THR A 42 -8.02 6.67 -10.05
CA THR A 42 -8.70 5.57 -9.34
C THR A 42 -8.99 5.94 -7.88
N ASP A 43 -8.07 6.65 -7.22
CA ASP A 43 -8.27 7.09 -5.84
C ASP A 43 -9.39 8.13 -5.74
N ALA A 44 -9.43 9.07 -6.68
CA ALA A 44 -10.49 10.06 -6.76
C ALA A 44 -11.86 9.41 -7.05
N PHE A 45 -11.89 8.39 -7.90
CA PHE A 45 -13.10 7.62 -8.19
C PHE A 45 -13.63 6.91 -6.93
N THR A 46 -12.75 6.25 -6.19
CA THR A 46 -13.13 5.58 -4.93
C THR A 46 -13.61 6.59 -3.89
N LEU A 47 -12.87 7.70 -3.73
CA LEU A 47 -13.21 8.75 -2.75
C LEU A 47 -14.57 9.39 -3.06
N SER A 48 -14.94 9.51 -4.32
CA SER A 48 -16.23 10.08 -4.73
C SER A 48 -17.45 9.23 -4.32
N GLY A 49 -17.21 7.96 -3.96
CA GLY A 49 -18.27 7.01 -3.65
C GLY A 49 -18.86 6.32 -4.86
N ALA A 50 -18.34 6.58 -6.07
CA ALA A 50 -18.81 5.95 -7.29
C ALA A 50 -18.38 4.48 -7.43
N ASP A 51 -17.34 4.08 -6.71
CA ASP A 51 -16.82 2.72 -6.72
C ASP A 51 -17.63 1.82 -5.78
N PRO A 52 -18.37 0.82 -6.31
CA PRO A 52 -19.16 -0.07 -5.47
C PRO A 52 -18.31 -0.99 -4.58
N GLU A 53 -17.02 -1.15 -4.90
CA GLU A 53 -16.09 -1.95 -4.10
C GLU A 53 -15.32 -1.12 -3.09
N GLY A 54 -15.53 0.19 -3.06
CA GLY A 54 -14.88 1.08 -2.10
C GLY A 54 -15.30 0.77 -0.67
N MET A 55 -14.33 0.70 0.23
CA MET A 55 -14.54 0.50 1.67
C MET A 55 -13.99 1.68 2.45
N PHE A 56 -14.76 2.16 3.43
CA PHE A 56 -14.37 3.29 4.28
C PHE A 56 -14.49 2.92 5.76
N PRO A 57 -13.64 3.45 6.63
CA PRO A 57 -12.52 4.35 6.32
C PRO A 57 -11.37 3.60 5.62
N ALA A 58 -10.62 4.31 4.80
CA ALA A 58 -9.50 3.73 4.06
C ALA A 58 -8.36 4.74 3.86
N ILE A 59 -7.16 4.22 3.72
CA ILE A 59 -6.00 4.98 3.30
C ILE A 59 -5.76 4.63 1.84
N LEU A 60 -6.05 5.57 0.95
CA LEU A 60 -5.95 5.36 -0.49
C LEU A 60 -4.53 5.65 -0.99
N GLY A 61 -4.23 5.16 -2.19
CA GLY A 61 -2.97 5.37 -2.87
C GLY A 61 -2.28 4.05 -3.19
N HIS A 62 -1.76 3.95 -4.41
CA HIS A 62 -1.06 2.76 -4.89
C HIS A 62 0.16 3.09 -5.76
N GLU A 63 0.55 4.36 -5.82
CA GLU A 63 1.68 4.83 -6.62
C GLU A 63 2.81 5.36 -5.72
N GLY A 64 3.12 4.64 -4.66
CA GLY A 64 4.17 5.00 -3.73
C GLY A 64 5.55 4.54 -4.18
N ALA A 65 6.57 5.22 -3.69
CA ALA A 65 7.95 4.79 -3.77
C ALA A 65 8.62 5.05 -2.43
N GLY A 66 9.43 4.14 -1.97
CA GLY A 66 10.02 4.28 -0.66
C GLY A 66 11.22 3.37 -0.41
N VAL A 67 11.61 3.32 0.86
CA VAL A 67 12.76 2.55 1.32
C VAL A 67 12.27 1.53 2.35
N VAL A 68 12.67 0.27 2.17
CA VAL A 68 12.37 -0.79 3.12
C VAL A 68 13.10 -0.49 4.42
N ARG A 69 12.37 -0.47 5.53
CA ARG A 69 12.93 -0.25 6.88
C ARG A 69 12.97 -1.50 7.70
N GLU A 70 12.03 -2.42 7.48
CA GLU A 70 11.93 -3.66 8.24
C GLU A 70 11.26 -4.72 7.39
N VAL A 71 11.67 -5.97 7.54
CA VAL A 71 11.06 -7.11 6.84
C VAL A 71 10.48 -8.09 7.85
N GLY A 72 9.33 -8.66 7.51
CA GLY A 72 8.70 -9.70 8.31
C GLY A 72 9.33 -11.06 8.07
N PRO A 73 8.94 -12.07 8.87
CA PRO A 73 9.45 -13.43 8.70
C PRO A 73 9.18 -13.97 7.30
N GLY A 74 10.14 -14.69 6.74
CA GLY A 74 10.01 -15.33 5.44
C GLY A 74 10.28 -14.41 4.23
N VAL A 75 10.51 -13.12 4.44
CA VAL A 75 10.85 -12.19 3.35
C VAL A 75 12.32 -12.32 2.98
N THR A 76 12.58 -12.70 1.73
CA THR A 76 13.94 -12.91 1.22
C THR A 76 14.25 -12.10 -0.05
N SER A 77 13.21 -11.56 -0.72
CA SER A 77 13.37 -10.84 -2.00
C SER A 77 13.89 -9.42 -1.84
N VAL A 78 13.71 -8.82 -0.67
CA VAL A 78 14.18 -7.47 -0.33
C VAL A 78 14.75 -7.46 1.08
N GLU A 79 15.55 -6.44 1.38
CA GLU A 79 16.14 -6.25 2.71
C GLU A 79 16.04 -4.77 3.11
N PRO A 80 16.20 -4.47 4.42
CA PRO A 80 16.20 -3.08 4.88
C PRO A 80 17.24 -2.23 4.14
N GLY A 81 16.83 -1.06 3.69
CA GLY A 81 17.64 -0.16 2.89
C GLY A 81 17.34 -0.22 1.39
N ASP A 82 16.63 -1.23 0.91
CA ASP A 82 16.26 -1.33 -0.50
C ASP A 82 15.25 -0.27 -0.88
N HIS A 83 15.42 0.29 -2.07
CA HIS A 83 14.45 1.21 -2.66
C HIS A 83 13.42 0.39 -3.43
N VAL A 84 12.13 0.63 -3.16
CA VAL A 84 11.05 -0.18 -3.72
C VAL A 84 9.91 0.67 -4.25
N ILE A 85 9.21 0.12 -5.22
CA ILE A 85 7.95 0.63 -5.74
C ILE A 85 6.94 -0.51 -5.59
N PRO A 86 6.08 -0.47 -4.57
CA PRO A 86 5.07 -1.52 -4.38
C PRO A 86 4.06 -1.55 -5.52
N LEU A 87 3.73 -2.74 -5.97
CA LEU A 87 2.67 -2.94 -6.94
C LEU A 87 1.40 -3.34 -6.21
N TYR A 88 0.27 -2.78 -6.61
CA TYR A 88 -1.02 -3.04 -5.97
C TYR A 88 -1.56 -4.45 -6.23
N THR A 89 -1.07 -5.13 -7.27
CA THR A 89 -1.50 -6.50 -7.61
C THR A 89 -0.69 -7.51 -6.79
N PRO A 90 -1.35 -8.32 -5.96
CA PRO A 90 -0.62 -9.31 -5.17
C PRO A 90 -0.06 -10.44 -6.03
N GLU A 91 1.11 -10.94 -5.65
CA GLU A 91 1.77 -12.08 -6.27
C GLU A 91 2.19 -13.08 -5.20
N CYS A 92 1.88 -14.34 -5.39
CA CYS A 92 2.36 -15.40 -4.51
C CYS A 92 3.74 -15.94 -4.92
N ARG A 93 4.12 -15.76 -6.18
CA ARG A 93 5.37 -16.25 -6.77
C ARG A 93 5.53 -17.78 -6.78
N GLU A 94 4.45 -18.48 -6.58
CA GLU A 94 4.43 -19.95 -6.52
C GLU A 94 3.48 -20.57 -7.54
N CYS A 95 2.48 -19.82 -7.99
CA CYS A 95 1.49 -20.34 -8.94
C CYS A 95 1.96 -20.18 -10.39
N GLU A 96 1.29 -20.87 -11.29
CA GLU A 96 1.53 -20.83 -12.72
C GLU A 96 1.49 -19.41 -13.28
N TYR A 97 0.51 -18.62 -12.84
CA TYR A 97 0.32 -17.26 -13.35
C TYR A 97 1.45 -16.31 -12.92
N CYS A 98 1.90 -16.40 -11.69
CA CYS A 98 3.01 -15.57 -11.20
C CYS A 98 4.33 -15.91 -11.88
N LEU A 99 4.54 -17.17 -12.22
CA LEU A 99 5.79 -17.66 -12.80
C LEU A 99 5.80 -17.58 -14.32
N HIS A 100 4.67 -17.28 -14.96
CA HIS A 100 4.59 -17.19 -16.42
C HIS A 100 5.30 -15.95 -16.94
N PRO A 101 6.17 -16.07 -17.97
CA PRO A 101 6.99 -14.94 -18.44
C PRO A 101 6.20 -13.80 -19.08
N LYS A 102 4.90 -14.00 -19.35
CA LYS A 102 4.02 -12.98 -19.96
C LYS A 102 3.03 -12.36 -18.98
N THR A 103 3.15 -12.66 -17.71
CA THR A 103 2.29 -12.04 -16.69
C THR A 103 2.84 -10.76 -16.14
#